data_568a2b7d6f8e2b348427b8d8f8e057e2
#
_entry.id   568a2b7d6f8e2b348427b8d8f8e057e2
#
_cell.length_a   1.000
_cell.length_b   1.000
_cell.length_c   1.000
_cell.angle_alpha   90.00
_cell.angle_beta   90.00
_cell.angle_gamma   90.00
#
_symmetry.space_group_name_H-M   'P 1'
#
loop_
_entity.id
_entity.type
_entity.pdbx_description
1 polymer ?
#
loop_
_entity_poly.entity_id
_entity_poly.type
_entity_poly.pdbx_seq_one_letter_code
_entity_poly.pdbx_strand_id
1 'polypeptide(L)'
;AAIIQDRIGPNRSWKFGLLQPLADGGKFFFKEDFIPEKAEKFLFFFGPGLVMFISLITGAVIPWGKSLNIGGQSFDLQVANLDVGVLYLMGMVSIGVYGIMIGGWASNNKYSLIGAIRASSQMISYELAMGLSLLAIIMMNSSLDLKVIAESQSGWYGMKWNIFFQPLAFIIFFVAALAETNRAPFDLPECETELVGGFHTEYSAMKLGLFLFGEYVNLFISSALITTLF
;
A
#
# COMPACT_ATOMS: atom_id res chain seq x y z
N ALA A 1 -16.26 5.49 -11.30
CA ALA A 1 -17.38 4.93 -10.50
C ALA A 1 -18.68 5.70 -10.75
N ALA A 2 -18.74 7.04 -10.56
CA ALA A 2 -19.98 7.83 -10.64
C ALA A 2 -20.72 7.67 -11.98
N ILE A 3 -19.99 7.74 -13.10
CA ILE A 3 -20.54 7.59 -14.46
C ILE A 3 -21.16 6.20 -14.64
N ILE A 4 -20.51 5.14 -14.12
CA ILE A 4 -21.02 3.77 -14.20
C ILE A 4 -22.30 3.59 -13.37
N GLN A 5 -22.43 4.36 -12.29
CA GLN A 5 -23.59 4.38 -11.40
C GLN A 5 -24.66 5.40 -11.80
N ASP A 6 -24.55 5.99 -12.98
CA ASP A 6 -25.47 7.01 -13.55
C ASP A 6 -25.75 8.17 -12.55
N ARG A 7 -24.69 8.65 -11.88
CA ARG A 7 -24.77 9.79 -10.96
C ARG A 7 -23.65 10.79 -11.20
N ILE A 8 -23.89 12.04 -10.80
CA ILE A 8 -22.87 13.09 -10.85
C ILE A 8 -21.82 12.83 -9.77
N GLY A 9 -20.55 12.76 -10.19
CA GLY A 9 -19.42 12.69 -9.27
C GLY A 9 -19.19 13.99 -8.49
N PRO A 10 -18.16 14.07 -7.65
CA PRO A 10 -17.83 15.29 -6.92
C PRO A 10 -17.52 16.43 -7.92
N ASN A 11 -18.32 17.51 -7.85
CA ASN A 11 -18.24 18.63 -8.78
C ASN A 11 -18.14 20.00 -8.10
N ARG A 12 -18.22 20.04 -6.75
CA ARG A 12 -18.25 21.28 -5.96
C ARG A 12 -16.87 21.79 -5.55
N SER A 13 -15.87 20.92 -5.48
CA SER A 13 -14.49 21.27 -5.15
C SER A 13 -13.74 21.61 -6.43
N TRP A 14 -13.82 22.89 -6.84
CA TRP A 14 -13.30 23.44 -8.08
C TRP A 14 -13.91 22.74 -9.34
N LYS A 15 -13.40 23.11 -10.54
CA LYS A 15 -13.94 22.53 -11.79
C LYS A 15 -13.76 21.03 -11.81
N PHE A 16 -14.84 20.29 -12.03
CA PHE A 16 -14.87 18.82 -12.11
C PHE A 16 -14.43 18.06 -10.84
N GLY A 17 -14.37 18.71 -9.67
CA GLY A 17 -13.99 18.04 -8.43
C GLY A 17 -12.52 17.67 -8.31
N LEU A 18 -11.62 18.32 -9.08
CA LEU A 18 -10.18 18.02 -9.08
C LEU A 18 -9.52 18.23 -7.70
N LEU A 19 -10.03 19.17 -6.89
CA LEU A 19 -9.52 19.42 -5.54
C LEU A 19 -10.23 18.61 -4.46
N GLN A 20 -11.10 17.65 -4.83
CA GLN A 20 -11.79 16.82 -3.87
C GLN A 20 -10.84 16.02 -2.95
N PRO A 21 -9.76 15.40 -3.43
CA PRO A 21 -8.84 14.70 -2.55
C PRO A 21 -8.19 15.61 -1.51
N LEU A 22 -7.88 16.86 -1.87
CA LEU A 22 -7.33 17.84 -0.93
C LEU A 22 -8.38 18.29 0.10
N ALA A 23 -9.63 18.48 -0.32
CA ALA A 23 -10.72 18.81 0.57
C ALA A 23 -11.02 17.66 1.55
N ASP A 24 -10.99 16.42 1.06
CA ASP A 24 -11.18 15.22 1.89
C ASP A 24 -10.01 14.99 2.84
N GLY A 25 -8.78 15.23 2.43
CA GLY A 25 -7.61 15.24 3.33
C GLY A 25 -7.71 16.35 4.37
N GLY A 26 -8.07 17.58 3.95
CA GLY A 26 -8.20 18.73 4.83
C GLY A 26 -9.23 18.56 5.96
N LYS A 27 -10.36 17.88 5.69
CA LYS A 27 -11.39 17.64 6.72
C LYS A 27 -10.89 16.84 7.93
N PHE A 28 -9.90 15.94 7.74
CA PHE A 28 -9.34 15.16 8.85
C PHE A 28 -8.61 16.02 9.88
N PHE A 29 -8.07 17.19 9.48
CA PHE A 29 -7.43 18.13 10.41
C PHE A 29 -8.43 18.91 11.25
N PHE A 30 -9.65 19.17 10.73
CA PHE A 30 -10.68 19.94 11.41
C PHE A 30 -11.70 19.09 12.14
N LYS A 31 -11.67 17.77 11.93
CA LYS A 31 -12.58 16.84 12.60
C LYS A 31 -12.16 16.65 14.04
N GLU A 32 -13.14 16.57 14.94
CA GLU A 32 -12.91 16.30 16.37
C GLU A 32 -12.19 14.96 16.56
N ASP A 33 -11.13 14.98 17.35
CA ASP A 33 -10.34 13.83 17.70
C ASP A 33 -10.71 13.32 19.09
N PHE A 34 -11.09 12.06 19.18
CA PHE A 34 -11.39 11.43 20.45
C PHE A 34 -10.60 10.13 20.62
N ILE A 35 -10.46 9.72 21.88
CA ILE A 35 -9.83 8.46 22.26
C ILE A 35 -10.79 7.76 23.21
N PRO A 36 -11.15 6.49 22.96
CA PRO A 36 -11.99 5.73 23.88
C PRO A 36 -11.33 5.65 25.28
N GLU A 37 -12.13 5.78 26.35
CA GLU A 37 -11.60 5.81 27.72
C GLU A 37 -10.78 4.58 28.09
N LYS A 38 -11.14 3.41 27.54
CA LYS A 38 -10.49 2.12 27.80
C LYS A 38 -9.37 1.77 26.81
N ALA A 39 -9.07 2.67 25.85
CA ALA A 39 -8.03 2.44 24.87
C ALA A 39 -6.63 2.68 25.47
N GLU A 40 -5.67 1.88 25.02
CA GLU A 40 -4.26 2.06 25.35
C GLU A 40 -3.70 3.23 24.53
N LYS A 41 -3.60 4.42 25.11
CA LYS A 41 -3.33 5.69 24.41
C LYS A 41 -2.07 5.65 23.54
N PHE A 42 -0.96 5.12 24.07
CA PHE A 42 0.30 5.08 23.33
C PHE A 42 0.19 4.20 22.08
N LEU A 43 -0.31 2.97 22.22
CA LEU A 43 -0.44 2.04 21.11
C LEU A 43 -1.52 2.50 20.10
N PHE A 44 -2.55 3.20 20.58
CA PHE A 44 -3.61 3.77 19.75
C PHE A 44 -3.10 4.84 18.77
N PHE A 45 -2.08 5.63 19.17
CA PHE A 45 -1.39 6.55 18.27
C PHE A 45 -0.31 5.86 17.44
N PHE A 46 0.40 4.90 18.04
CA PHE A 46 1.51 4.22 17.39
C PHE A 46 1.08 3.38 16.19
N GLY A 47 -0.07 2.68 16.29
CA GLY A 47 -0.58 1.83 15.21
C GLY A 47 -0.71 2.54 13.85
N PRO A 48 -1.56 3.58 13.73
CA PRO A 48 -1.70 4.31 12.46
C PRO A 48 -0.42 5.01 12.02
N GLY A 49 0.37 5.52 12.98
CA GLY A 49 1.67 6.11 12.69
C GLY A 49 2.65 5.11 12.07
N LEU A 50 2.67 3.88 12.58
CA LEU A 50 3.52 2.82 12.05
C LEU A 50 3.12 2.45 10.62
N VAL A 51 1.82 2.27 10.34
CA VAL A 51 1.32 1.94 8.99
C VAL A 51 1.76 3.01 7.99
N MET A 52 1.52 4.28 8.30
CA MET A 52 1.90 5.38 7.41
C MET A 52 3.41 5.48 7.21
N PHE A 53 4.18 5.34 8.28
CA PHE A 53 5.65 5.41 8.24
C PHE A 53 6.23 4.30 7.36
N ILE A 54 5.77 3.07 7.54
CA ILE A 54 6.22 1.91 6.75
C ILE A 54 5.85 2.10 5.28
N SER A 55 4.63 2.53 4.97
CA SER A 55 4.19 2.78 3.60
C SER A 55 5.12 3.78 2.91
N LEU A 56 5.47 4.89 3.55
CA LEU A 56 6.36 5.90 2.96
C LEU A 56 7.79 5.36 2.72
N ILE A 57 8.35 4.64 3.69
CA ILE A 57 9.70 4.09 3.59
C ILE A 57 9.78 3.00 2.51
N THR A 58 8.75 2.20 2.36
CA THR A 58 8.68 1.16 1.31
C THR A 58 8.84 1.78 -0.08
N GLY A 59 8.27 2.96 -0.31
CA GLY A 59 8.40 3.70 -1.58
C GLY A 59 9.80 4.23 -1.90
N ALA A 60 10.71 4.29 -0.93
CA ALA A 60 12.04 4.86 -1.10
C ALA A 60 12.97 4.03 -2.02
N VAL A 61 12.72 2.73 -2.14
CA VAL A 61 13.56 1.80 -2.90
C VAL A 61 13.08 1.63 -4.34
N ILE A 62 11.89 2.14 -4.67
CA ILE A 62 11.32 2.01 -6.02
C ILE A 62 12.04 2.95 -6.98
N PRO A 63 12.53 2.46 -8.14
CA PRO A 63 13.10 3.29 -9.18
C PRO A 63 11.97 3.98 -9.97
N TRP A 64 11.70 5.26 -9.65
CA TRP A 64 10.66 6.07 -10.30
C TRP A 64 11.00 6.49 -11.72
N GLY A 65 12.24 6.30 -12.14
CA GLY A 65 12.74 6.61 -13.48
C GLY A 65 14.24 6.50 -13.58
N LYS A 66 14.74 6.78 -14.78
CA LYS A 66 16.18 6.94 -15.00
C LYS A 66 16.68 8.24 -14.37
N SER A 67 17.88 8.67 -14.68
CA SER A 67 18.43 9.92 -14.19
C SER A 67 17.81 11.14 -14.88
N LEU A 68 17.54 12.21 -14.11
CA LEU A 68 17.22 13.54 -14.59
C LEU A 68 18.49 14.39 -14.65
N ASN A 69 18.79 14.94 -15.82
CA ASN A 69 19.91 15.88 -15.99
C ASN A 69 19.41 17.32 -15.82
N ILE A 70 19.73 17.95 -14.68
CA ILE A 70 19.41 19.35 -14.39
C ILE A 70 20.71 20.11 -14.21
N GLY A 71 20.98 21.10 -15.06
CA GLY A 71 22.15 21.98 -14.94
C GLY A 71 23.51 21.26 -15.07
N GLY A 72 23.57 20.12 -15.77
CA GLY A 72 24.80 19.34 -15.96
C GLY A 72 25.10 18.31 -14.86
N GLN A 73 24.23 18.20 -13.87
CA GLN A 73 24.29 17.13 -12.86
C GLN A 73 23.19 16.10 -13.14
N SER A 74 23.52 14.81 -13.05
CA SER A 74 22.58 13.70 -13.15
C SER A 74 22.08 13.32 -11.77
N PHE A 75 20.77 13.42 -11.56
CA PHE A 75 20.10 12.97 -10.34
C PHE A 75 19.34 11.67 -10.64
N ASP A 76 19.66 10.60 -9.92
CA ASP A 76 18.89 9.37 -9.99
C ASP A 76 17.51 9.57 -9.35
N LEU A 77 16.46 9.09 -10.01
CA LEU A 77 15.07 9.16 -9.51
C LEU A 77 14.75 7.97 -8.59
N GLN A 78 15.64 7.68 -7.67
CA GLN A 78 15.50 6.66 -6.64
C GLN A 78 16.09 7.21 -5.35
N VAL A 79 15.35 7.13 -4.25
CA VAL A 79 15.79 7.70 -2.96
C VAL A 79 16.89 6.84 -2.34
N ALA A 80 16.73 5.51 -2.38
CA ALA A 80 17.70 4.56 -1.86
C ALA A 80 17.92 3.43 -2.86
N ASN A 81 19.13 3.33 -3.37
CA ASN A 81 19.54 2.20 -4.22
C ASN A 81 20.11 1.09 -3.32
N LEU A 82 19.43 -0.04 -3.25
CA LEU A 82 19.81 -1.18 -2.43
C LEU A 82 19.97 -2.43 -3.31
N ASP A 83 21.12 -3.09 -3.22
CA ASP A 83 21.38 -4.35 -3.92
C ASP A 83 20.37 -5.47 -3.57
N VAL A 84 19.76 -5.35 -2.39
CA VAL A 84 18.74 -6.27 -1.87
C VAL A 84 17.34 -5.62 -1.81
N GLY A 85 17.03 -4.77 -2.77
CA GLY A 85 15.80 -3.96 -2.78
C GLY A 85 14.51 -4.76 -2.64
N VAL A 86 14.40 -5.92 -3.31
CA VAL A 86 13.22 -6.79 -3.20
C VAL A 86 13.06 -7.35 -1.78
N LEU A 87 14.16 -7.79 -1.14
CA LEU A 87 14.11 -8.30 0.23
C LEU A 87 13.72 -7.21 1.23
N TYR A 88 14.25 -5.99 1.05
CA TYR A 88 13.87 -4.84 1.85
C TYR A 88 12.37 -4.56 1.76
N LEU A 89 11.81 -4.57 0.54
CA LEU A 89 10.38 -4.38 0.30
C LEU A 89 9.53 -5.38 1.08
N MET A 90 9.83 -6.67 0.93
CA MET A 90 9.09 -7.73 1.63
C MET A 90 9.19 -7.56 3.16
N GLY A 91 10.37 -7.24 3.69
CA GLY A 91 10.54 -6.99 5.11
C GLY A 91 9.77 -5.79 5.63
N MET A 92 9.66 -4.71 4.87
CA MET A 92 8.88 -3.53 5.26
C MET A 92 7.38 -3.80 5.21
N VAL A 93 6.89 -4.50 4.19
CA VAL A 93 5.49 -4.93 4.10
C VAL A 93 5.10 -5.77 5.31
N SER A 94 5.91 -6.77 5.68
CA SER A 94 5.70 -7.61 6.88
C SER A 94 5.56 -6.78 8.16
N ILE A 95 6.37 -5.74 8.33
CA ILE A 95 6.30 -4.87 9.51
C ILE A 95 5.00 -4.03 9.49
N GLY A 96 4.50 -3.66 8.31
CA GLY A 96 3.24 -2.91 8.14
C GLY A 96 2.03 -3.61 8.77
N VAL A 97 1.98 -4.93 8.71
CA VAL A 97 0.92 -5.76 9.31
C VAL A 97 0.77 -5.54 10.81
N TYR A 98 1.89 -5.35 11.52
CA TYR A 98 1.87 -5.09 12.95
C TYR A 98 1.18 -3.77 13.30
N GLY A 99 1.25 -2.76 12.43
CA GLY A 99 0.57 -1.49 12.65
C GLY A 99 -0.95 -1.64 12.72
N ILE A 100 -1.53 -2.45 11.84
CA ILE A 100 -2.96 -2.77 11.82
C ILE A 100 -3.34 -3.59 13.06
N MET A 101 -2.53 -4.61 13.39
CA MET A 101 -2.79 -5.49 14.53
C MET A 101 -2.74 -4.73 15.86
N ILE A 102 -1.73 -3.89 16.06
CA ILE A 102 -1.57 -3.03 17.25
C ILE A 102 -2.73 -2.04 17.34
N GLY A 103 -3.11 -1.41 16.22
CA GLY A 103 -4.21 -0.45 16.18
C GLY A 103 -5.54 -1.07 16.58
N GLY A 104 -5.88 -2.23 16.04
CA GLY A 104 -7.10 -2.95 16.41
C GLY A 104 -7.12 -3.42 17.86
N TRP A 105 -5.98 -3.88 18.38
CA TRP A 105 -5.86 -4.30 19.78
C TRP A 105 -5.96 -3.10 20.74
N ALA A 106 -5.26 -2.00 20.44
CA ALA A 106 -5.25 -0.80 21.27
C ALA A 106 -6.63 -0.15 21.43
N SER A 107 -7.53 -0.35 20.48
CA SER A 107 -8.90 0.17 20.49
C SER A 107 -9.78 -0.40 21.59
N ASN A 108 -9.40 -1.54 22.19
CA ASN A 108 -10.16 -2.28 23.22
C ASN A 108 -11.62 -2.56 22.84
N ASN A 109 -11.88 -2.75 21.54
CA ASN A 109 -13.18 -3.10 20.99
C ASN A 109 -13.09 -4.48 20.32
N LYS A 110 -14.07 -5.36 20.60
CA LYS A 110 -14.10 -6.74 20.04
C LYS A 110 -14.17 -6.76 18.52
N TYR A 111 -14.94 -5.86 17.91
CA TYR A 111 -15.08 -5.78 16.46
C TYR A 111 -13.78 -5.30 15.81
N SER A 112 -13.14 -4.29 16.39
CA SER A 112 -11.86 -3.78 15.93
C SER A 112 -10.75 -4.83 16.04
N LEU A 113 -10.71 -5.59 17.12
CA LEU A 113 -9.75 -6.68 17.30
C LEU A 113 -9.96 -7.80 16.29
N ILE A 114 -11.21 -8.24 16.05
CA ILE A 114 -11.52 -9.27 15.06
C ILE A 114 -11.17 -8.77 13.65
N GLY A 115 -11.48 -7.52 13.33
CA GLY A 115 -11.09 -6.91 12.05
C GLY A 115 -9.58 -6.92 11.84
N ALA A 116 -8.81 -6.53 12.86
CA ALA A 116 -7.35 -6.54 12.81
C ALA A 116 -6.76 -7.95 12.65
N ILE A 117 -7.32 -8.95 13.33
CA ILE A 117 -6.89 -10.35 13.19
C ILE A 117 -7.21 -10.87 11.77
N ARG A 118 -8.39 -10.56 11.23
CA ARG A 118 -8.75 -10.93 9.85
C ARG A 118 -7.81 -10.28 8.84
N ALA A 119 -7.53 -8.97 8.98
CA ALA A 119 -6.60 -8.24 8.13
C ALA A 119 -5.21 -8.85 8.16
N SER A 120 -4.63 -9.03 9.35
CA SER A 120 -3.28 -9.56 9.49
C SER A 120 -3.16 -11.00 8.98
N SER A 121 -4.16 -11.84 9.22
CA SER A 121 -4.18 -13.22 8.71
C SER A 121 -4.22 -13.26 7.17
N GLN A 122 -5.00 -12.37 6.55
CA GLN A 122 -5.06 -12.23 5.11
C GLN A 122 -3.71 -11.77 4.56
N MET A 123 -3.18 -10.65 5.05
CA MET A 123 -1.92 -10.07 4.59
C MET A 123 -0.76 -11.09 4.70
N ILE A 124 -0.56 -11.74 5.85
CA ILE A 124 0.49 -12.76 6.04
C ILE A 124 0.33 -13.93 5.06
N SER A 125 -0.90 -14.39 4.83
CA SER A 125 -1.15 -15.51 3.91
C SER A 125 -0.82 -15.18 2.47
N TYR A 126 -1.20 -13.99 2.00
CA TYR A 126 -0.93 -13.55 0.63
C TYR A 126 0.51 -13.05 0.44
N GLU A 127 1.18 -12.60 1.48
CA GLU A 127 2.61 -12.27 1.47
C GLU A 127 3.47 -13.48 1.05
N LEU A 128 3.15 -14.68 1.50
CA LEU A 128 3.84 -15.90 1.08
C LEU A 128 3.68 -16.14 -0.45
N ALA A 129 2.46 -15.99 -0.97
CA ALA A 129 2.21 -16.16 -2.40
C ALA A 129 2.93 -15.07 -3.22
N MET A 130 2.92 -13.83 -2.74
CA MET A 130 3.62 -12.71 -3.34
C MET A 130 5.14 -12.96 -3.35
N GLY A 131 5.72 -13.40 -2.25
CA GLY A 131 7.14 -13.75 -2.15
C GLY A 131 7.56 -14.87 -3.11
N LEU A 132 6.75 -15.91 -3.26
CA LEU A 132 7.02 -16.99 -4.21
C LEU A 132 6.97 -16.50 -5.67
N SER A 133 6.05 -15.60 -6.01
CA SER A 133 5.99 -15.01 -7.35
C SER A 133 7.21 -14.13 -7.64
N LEU A 134 7.70 -13.38 -6.63
CA LEU A 134 8.93 -12.59 -6.73
C LEU A 134 10.18 -13.45 -6.90
N LEU A 135 10.24 -14.60 -6.22
CA LEU A 135 11.35 -15.57 -6.41
C LEU A 135 11.49 -16.01 -7.86
N ALA A 136 10.37 -16.23 -8.57
CA ALA A 136 10.40 -16.58 -9.99
C ALA A 136 11.08 -15.48 -10.84
N ILE A 137 10.80 -14.21 -10.55
CA ILE A 137 11.42 -13.06 -11.22
C ILE A 137 12.91 -12.94 -10.87
N ILE A 138 13.25 -13.09 -9.59
CA ILE A 138 14.64 -13.04 -9.09
C ILE A 138 15.47 -14.13 -9.75
N MET A 139 14.96 -15.36 -9.82
CA MET A 139 15.65 -16.49 -10.46
C MET A 139 15.92 -16.23 -11.94
N MET A 140 14.99 -15.57 -12.64
CA MET A 140 15.15 -15.25 -14.06
C MET A 140 16.19 -14.14 -14.27
N ASN A 141 16.16 -13.08 -13.43
CA ASN A 141 17.06 -11.93 -13.57
C ASN A 141 18.37 -12.07 -12.78
N SER A 142 18.49 -13.08 -11.90
CA SER A 142 19.67 -13.31 -11.03
C SER A 142 20.07 -12.08 -10.20
N SER A 143 19.11 -11.20 -9.86
CA SER A 143 19.35 -9.97 -9.11
C SER A 143 18.19 -9.69 -8.15
N LEU A 144 18.51 -9.10 -6.99
CA LEU A 144 17.56 -8.58 -6.00
C LEU A 144 17.37 -7.07 -6.10
N ASP A 145 18.15 -6.40 -6.94
CA ASP A 145 18.07 -4.96 -7.17
C ASP A 145 16.95 -4.65 -8.16
N LEU A 146 15.98 -3.84 -7.73
CA LEU A 146 14.84 -3.41 -8.54
C LEU A 146 15.25 -2.64 -9.79
N LYS A 147 16.32 -1.83 -9.70
CA LYS A 147 16.83 -1.07 -10.83
C LYS A 147 17.38 -1.99 -11.92
N VAL A 148 18.16 -3.00 -11.53
CA VAL A 148 18.72 -4.00 -12.45
C VAL A 148 17.59 -4.81 -13.12
N ILE A 149 16.56 -5.20 -12.33
CA ILE A 149 15.40 -5.93 -12.87
C ILE A 149 14.64 -5.06 -13.88
N ALA A 150 14.39 -3.79 -13.57
CA ALA A 150 13.72 -2.85 -14.47
C ALA A 150 14.54 -2.57 -15.75
N GLU A 151 15.86 -2.43 -15.63
CA GLU A 151 16.77 -2.21 -16.77
C GLU A 151 16.86 -3.44 -17.68
N SER A 152 16.82 -4.66 -17.14
CA SER A 152 16.83 -5.91 -17.91
C SER A 152 15.65 -6.03 -18.88
N GLN A 153 14.52 -5.40 -18.51
CA GLN A 153 13.31 -5.36 -19.32
C GLN A 153 13.35 -4.27 -20.41
N SER A 154 14.36 -3.39 -20.38
CA SER A 154 14.55 -2.37 -21.41
C SER A 154 14.94 -3.04 -22.72
N GLY A 155 14.02 -3.14 -23.66
CA GLY A 155 14.24 -3.80 -24.94
C GLY A 155 13.23 -3.39 -25.99
N TRP A 156 13.42 -3.95 -27.19
CA TRP A 156 12.69 -3.60 -28.39
C TRP A 156 11.16 -3.78 -28.19
N TYR A 157 10.43 -2.64 -28.13
CA TYR A 157 8.97 -2.57 -28.06
C TYR A 157 8.29 -3.37 -26.94
N GLY A 158 8.93 -3.54 -25.78
CA GLY A 158 8.31 -4.21 -24.62
C GLY A 158 8.25 -5.74 -24.70
N MET A 159 8.80 -6.36 -25.74
CA MET A 159 8.83 -7.82 -25.85
C MET A 159 9.71 -8.53 -24.81
N LYS A 160 10.52 -7.76 -24.06
CA LYS A 160 11.36 -8.27 -22.97
C LYS A 160 10.73 -8.13 -21.58
N TRP A 161 9.48 -7.73 -21.48
CA TRP A 161 8.83 -7.62 -20.20
C TRP A 161 8.64 -9.00 -19.56
N ASN A 162 8.91 -9.06 -18.27
CA ASN A 162 8.84 -10.30 -17.50
C ASN A 162 7.44 -10.94 -17.53
N ILE A 163 6.39 -10.16 -17.75
CA ILE A 163 5.01 -10.64 -17.88
C ILE A 163 4.85 -11.69 -18.99
N PHE A 164 5.59 -11.57 -20.10
CA PHE A 164 5.52 -12.53 -21.20
C PHE A 164 6.25 -13.84 -20.90
N PHE A 165 7.31 -13.77 -20.11
CA PHE A 165 8.09 -14.94 -19.72
C PHE A 165 7.55 -15.63 -18.48
N GLN A 166 6.90 -14.87 -17.58
CA GLN A 166 6.38 -15.36 -16.31
C GLN A 166 4.92 -14.92 -16.08
N PRO A 167 3.97 -15.26 -16.98
CA PRO A 167 2.58 -14.81 -16.87
C PRO A 167 1.89 -15.35 -15.61
N LEU A 168 2.24 -16.56 -15.17
CA LEU A 168 1.69 -17.13 -13.94
C LEU A 168 2.16 -16.36 -12.70
N ALA A 169 3.44 -16.02 -12.63
CA ALA A 169 3.98 -15.22 -11.53
C ALA A 169 3.32 -13.83 -11.47
N PHE A 170 3.08 -13.21 -12.63
CA PHE A 170 2.34 -11.95 -12.72
C PHE A 170 0.94 -12.04 -12.14
N ILE A 171 0.16 -13.07 -12.53
CA ILE A 171 -1.21 -13.25 -12.04
C ILE A 171 -1.21 -13.47 -10.53
N ILE A 172 -0.32 -14.33 -10.00
CA ILE A 172 -0.21 -14.58 -8.57
C ILE A 172 0.17 -13.30 -7.81
N PHE A 173 1.17 -12.56 -8.31
CA PHE A 173 1.59 -11.29 -7.73
C PHE A 173 0.46 -10.27 -7.72
N PHE A 174 -0.25 -10.11 -8.83
CA PHE A 174 -1.36 -9.16 -8.96
C PHE A 174 -2.49 -9.44 -7.97
N VAL A 175 -2.90 -10.71 -7.85
CA VAL A 175 -3.93 -11.13 -6.89
C VAL A 175 -3.45 -10.92 -5.46
N ALA A 176 -2.20 -11.29 -5.14
CA ALA A 176 -1.61 -11.10 -3.82
C ALA A 176 -1.48 -9.61 -3.44
N ALA A 177 -1.09 -8.76 -4.38
CA ALA A 177 -1.00 -7.31 -4.17
C ALA A 177 -2.38 -6.67 -3.87
N LEU A 178 -3.46 -7.13 -4.53
CA LEU A 178 -4.82 -6.68 -4.20
C LEU A 178 -5.25 -7.13 -2.80
N ALA A 179 -4.89 -8.35 -2.40
CA ALA A 179 -5.20 -8.86 -1.07
C ALA A 179 -4.39 -8.16 0.03
N GLU A 180 -3.15 -7.78 -0.26
CA GLU A 180 -2.26 -7.01 0.62
C GLU A 180 -2.79 -5.60 0.89
N THR A 181 -3.40 -4.98 -0.11
CA THR A 181 -3.99 -3.64 0.01
C THR A 181 -5.43 -3.64 0.50
N ASN A 182 -5.96 -4.76 0.98
CA ASN A 182 -7.33 -4.93 1.46
C ASN A 182 -8.40 -4.36 0.50
N ARG A 183 -8.17 -4.43 -0.81
CA ARG A 183 -9.12 -3.91 -1.81
C ARG A 183 -10.06 -5.00 -2.33
N ALA A 184 -11.22 -4.57 -2.79
CA ALA A 184 -12.20 -5.48 -3.40
C ALA A 184 -11.53 -6.34 -4.50
N PRO A 185 -11.68 -7.67 -4.49
CA PRO A 185 -12.65 -8.47 -3.72
C PRO A 185 -12.18 -8.93 -2.32
N PHE A 186 -11.01 -8.52 -1.86
CA PHE A 186 -10.38 -8.97 -0.60
C PHE A 186 -10.65 -8.02 0.59
N ASP A 187 -11.82 -7.38 0.63
CA ASP A 187 -12.24 -6.39 1.62
C ASP A 187 -12.94 -7.02 2.86
N LEU A 188 -12.49 -8.20 3.25
CA LEU A 188 -13.03 -8.91 4.42
C LEU A 188 -12.71 -8.24 5.78
N PRO A 189 -11.58 -7.54 5.95
CA PRO A 189 -11.24 -6.87 7.20
C PRO A 189 -12.14 -5.67 7.54
N GLU A 190 -12.68 -5.01 6.53
CA GLU A 190 -13.49 -3.79 6.66
C GLU A 190 -14.98 -4.03 6.44
N CYS A 191 -15.40 -5.29 6.28
CA CYS A 191 -16.76 -5.67 5.93
C CYS A 191 -17.79 -4.98 6.84
N GLU A 192 -18.42 -3.90 6.35
CA GLU A 192 -19.35 -3.07 7.11
C GLU A 192 -20.55 -3.87 7.64
N THR A 193 -20.95 -4.89 6.91
CA THR A 193 -22.10 -5.73 7.29
C THR A 193 -21.83 -6.65 8.48
N GLU A 194 -20.56 -6.98 8.76
CA GLU A 194 -20.18 -7.90 9.84
C GLU A 194 -19.43 -7.21 10.99
N LEU A 195 -18.56 -6.25 10.69
CA LEU A 195 -17.59 -5.69 11.62
C LEU A 195 -17.75 -4.17 11.84
N VAL A 196 -18.82 -3.57 11.35
CA VAL A 196 -19.11 -2.12 11.44
C VAL A 196 -18.14 -1.26 10.61
N GLY A 197 -16.84 -1.34 10.85
CA GLY A 197 -15.78 -0.66 10.12
C GLY A 197 -14.44 -1.37 10.30
N GLY A 198 -14.46 -2.62 10.79
CA GLY A 198 -13.25 -3.40 10.96
C GLY A 198 -12.27 -2.82 11.98
N PHE A 199 -10.96 -2.89 11.69
CA PHE A 199 -9.90 -2.50 12.61
C PHE A 199 -9.87 -1.00 12.95
N HIS A 200 -10.44 -0.14 12.09
CA HIS A 200 -10.44 1.31 12.26
C HIS A 200 -11.75 1.88 12.87
N THR A 201 -12.66 1.02 13.36
CA THR A 201 -13.98 1.40 13.88
C THR A 201 -13.93 2.51 14.94
N GLU A 202 -12.95 2.47 15.85
CA GLU A 202 -12.78 3.44 16.94
C GLU A 202 -11.92 4.66 16.56
N TYR A 203 -11.39 4.67 15.36
CA TYR A 203 -10.52 5.75 14.92
C TYR A 203 -11.29 6.90 14.28
N SER A 204 -10.87 8.14 14.61
CA SER A 204 -11.45 9.37 14.06
C SER A 204 -10.37 10.36 13.66
N ALA A 205 -10.77 11.44 13.02
CA ALA A 205 -9.91 12.56 12.65
C ALA A 205 -8.61 12.11 11.94
N MET A 206 -7.48 12.71 12.30
CA MET A 206 -6.20 12.45 11.65
C MET A 206 -5.69 11.02 11.86
N LYS A 207 -6.04 10.35 12.96
CA LYS A 207 -5.65 8.96 13.22
C LYS A 207 -6.28 8.00 12.20
N LEU A 208 -7.55 8.18 11.89
CA LEU A 208 -8.20 7.48 10.78
C LEU A 208 -7.56 7.86 9.44
N GLY A 209 -7.26 9.14 9.25
CA GLY A 209 -6.58 9.63 8.06
C GLY A 209 -5.25 8.93 7.80
N LEU A 210 -4.44 8.67 8.83
CA LEU A 210 -3.16 7.98 8.69
C LEU A 210 -3.32 6.53 8.19
N PHE A 211 -4.33 5.78 8.66
CA PHE A 211 -4.64 4.45 8.14
C PHE A 211 -5.02 4.51 6.67
N LEU A 212 -5.99 5.36 6.32
CA LEU A 212 -6.46 5.50 4.94
C LEU A 212 -5.34 5.97 3.99
N PHE A 213 -4.53 6.96 4.41
CA PHE A 213 -3.39 7.39 3.61
C PHE A 213 -2.35 6.29 3.44
N GLY A 214 -2.04 5.53 4.50
CA GLY A 214 -1.14 4.39 4.43
C GLY A 214 -1.62 3.35 3.41
N GLU A 215 -2.91 3.07 3.39
CA GLU A 215 -3.54 2.15 2.46
C GLU A 215 -3.44 2.63 0.98
N TYR A 216 -3.75 3.91 0.73
CA TYR A 216 -3.61 4.49 -0.61
C TYR A 216 -2.15 4.56 -1.07
N VAL A 217 -1.22 4.85 -0.17
CA VAL A 217 0.22 4.82 -0.48
C VAL A 217 0.67 3.40 -0.80
N ASN A 218 0.23 2.39 -0.04
CA ASN A 218 0.52 0.99 -0.33
C ASN A 218 -0.03 0.55 -1.69
N LEU A 219 -1.26 0.98 -2.05
CA LEU A 219 -1.84 0.71 -3.38
C LEU A 219 -0.97 1.32 -4.50
N PHE A 220 -0.52 2.56 -4.30
CA PHE A 220 0.35 3.24 -5.26
C PHE A 220 1.70 2.52 -5.41
N ILE A 221 2.31 2.11 -4.29
CA ILE A 221 3.56 1.36 -4.26
C ILE A 221 3.40 0.01 -4.94
N SER A 222 2.33 -0.74 -4.65
CA SER A 222 2.05 -2.03 -5.29
C SER A 222 1.89 -1.88 -6.81
N SER A 223 1.23 -0.81 -7.26
CA SER A 223 1.11 -0.51 -8.69
C SER A 223 2.47 -0.20 -9.33
N ALA A 224 3.31 0.57 -8.63
CA ALA A 224 4.67 0.87 -9.09
C ALA A 224 5.54 -0.39 -9.15
N LEU A 225 5.41 -1.29 -8.17
CA LEU A 225 6.11 -2.58 -8.16
C LEU A 225 5.69 -3.49 -9.32
N ILE A 226 4.39 -3.55 -9.61
CA ILE A 226 3.90 -4.30 -10.77
C ILE A 226 4.59 -3.80 -12.04
N THR A 227 4.67 -2.50 -12.24
CA THR A 227 5.27 -1.91 -13.44
C THR A 227 6.80 -2.00 -13.50
N THR A 228 7.47 -2.15 -12.37
CA THR A 228 8.93 -2.30 -12.31
C THR A 228 9.40 -3.75 -12.45
N LEU A 229 8.58 -4.70 -12.01
CA LEU A 229 8.93 -6.12 -11.96
C LEU A 229 8.44 -6.91 -13.18
N PHE A 230 7.31 -6.49 -13.77
CA PHE A 230 6.63 -7.17 -14.88
C PHE A 230 6.45 -6.29 -16.09
#